data_3bfe295445827e62b2adf3bdb4ee30b8
#
_entry.id   3bfe295445827e62b2adf3bdb4ee30b8
#
_cell.length_a   1.000
_cell.length_b   1.000
_cell.length_c   1.000
_cell.angle_alpha   90.00
_cell.angle_beta   90.00
_cell.angle_gamma   90.00
#
_symmetry.space_group_name_H-M   'P 1'
#
loop_
_entity.id
_entity.type
_entity.pdbx_description
1 polymer ?
#
loop_
_entity_poly.entity_id
_entity_poly.type
_entity_poly.pdbx_seq_one_letter_code
_entity_poly.pdbx_strand_id
1 'polypeptide(L)'
;MNLQPTVLVLLSVLFSLPFSLNASDALDLPHAFDAGWKGQKTCELMYENESVRVARCIFPPGIGHEKHYHNPHFGYVLEGGTLSIRDAGGERTVTTEANGSWSTAERTVHEAVNIGETTTSYVIVEPRIQ
;
A
#
# COMPACT_ATOMS: atom_id res chain seq x y z
N MET A 1 21.81 -16.49 69.89
CA MET A 1 21.00 -15.40 69.36
C MET A 1 21.29 -15.32 67.83
N ASN A 2 20.47 -16.00 67.04
CA ASN A 2 20.70 -16.13 65.58
C ASN A 2 19.89 -15.05 64.87
N LEU A 3 20.59 -14.10 64.24
CA LEU A 3 20.01 -13.11 63.35
C LEU A 3 19.95 -13.70 61.95
N GLN A 4 18.74 -13.95 61.42
CA GLN A 4 18.52 -14.30 60.03
C GLN A 4 18.47 -13.01 59.16
N PRO A 5 19.11 -12.98 57.98
CA PRO A 5 18.98 -11.85 57.10
C PRO A 5 17.68 -11.96 56.30
N THR A 6 16.89 -10.90 56.38
CA THR A 6 15.66 -10.73 55.58
C THR A 6 16.05 -10.40 54.13
N VAL A 7 15.74 -11.30 53.19
CA VAL A 7 15.93 -11.08 51.76
C VAL A 7 14.74 -10.28 51.24
N LEU A 8 14.99 -9.04 50.86
CA LEU A 8 14.02 -8.18 50.20
C LEU A 8 13.95 -8.53 48.68
N VAL A 9 12.90 -9.22 48.27
CA VAL A 9 12.64 -9.50 46.85
C VAL A 9 11.98 -8.27 46.24
N LEU A 10 12.75 -7.53 45.43
CA LEU A 10 12.23 -6.45 44.59
C LEU A 10 11.50 -7.04 43.35
N LEU A 11 10.18 -7.00 43.40
CA LEU A 11 9.33 -7.40 42.25
C LEU A 11 9.33 -6.28 41.21
N SER A 12 10.11 -6.43 40.14
CA SER A 12 10.11 -5.51 39.00
C SER A 12 8.86 -5.73 38.16
N VAL A 13 7.88 -4.86 38.31
CA VAL A 13 6.69 -4.84 37.39
C VAL A 13 7.11 -4.20 36.07
N LEU A 14 7.29 -5.02 35.04
CA LEU A 14 7.46 -4.57 33.68
C LEU A 14 6.10 -4.05 33.16
N PHE A 15 5.99 -2.73 33.11
CA PHE A 15 4.84 -2.06 32.48
C PHE A 15 5.00 -2.14 30.96
N SER A 16 4.34 -3.12 30.35
CA SER A 16 4.20 -3.18 28.89
C SER A 16 3.22 -2.12 28.45
N LEU A 17 3.72 -1.01 27.90
CA LEU A 17 2.88 -0.01 27.24
C LEU A 17 2.32 -0.61 25.96
N PRO A 18 1.00 -0.57 25.72
CA PRO A 18 0.45 -0.98 24.44
C PRO A 18 0.92 0.03 23.39
N PHE A 19 1.59 -0.48 22.34
CA PHE A 19 1.94 0.30 21.16
C PHE A 19 0.64 0.57 20.40
N SER A 20 0.04 1.72 20.65
CA SER A 20 -1.12 2.18 19.89
C SER A 20 -0.62 2.59 18.50
N LEU A 21 -0.91 1.79 17.49
CA LEU A 21 -0.82 2.21 16.10
C LEU A 21 -1.81 3.37 15.91
N ASN A 22 -1.28 4.56 15.73
CA ASN A 22 -2.09 5.75 15.52
C ASN A 22 -2.86 5.62 14.20
N ALA A 23 -4.19 5.69 14.28
CA ALA A 23 -5.09 5.77 13.12
C ALA A 23 -4.85 7.03 12.25
N SER A 24 -4.01 7.97 12.70
CA SER A 24 -3.65 9.19 11.96
C SER A 24 -2.78 8.93 10.73
N ASP A 25 -2.01 7.83 10.67
CA ASP A 25 -1.14 7.53 9.54
C ASP A 25 -1.89 7.18 8.24
N ALA A 26 -3.16 6.80 8.34
CA ALA A 26 -4.00 6.47 7.19
C ALA A 26 -4.66 7.70 6.54
N LEU A 27 -4.67 8.85 7.22
CA LEU A 27 -5.31 10.09 6.76
C LEU A 27 -4.39 10.97 5.90
N ASP A 28 -3.08 10.71 5.91
CA ASP A 28 -2.08 11.56 5.28
C ASP A 28 -1.42 10.92 4.04
N LEU A 29 -1.91 9.76 3.60
CA LEU A 29 -1.39 9.09 2.42
C LEU A 29 -1.90 9.75 1.15
N PRO A 30 -1.06 9.87 0.10
CA PRO A 30 -1.52 10.35 -1.19
C PRO A 30 -2.49 9.35 -1.82
N HIS A 31 -3.43 9.89 -2.61
CA HIS A 31 -4.25 9.08 -3.50
C HIS A 31 -3.35 8.43 -4.58
N ALA A 32 -3.70 7.25 -5.06
CA ALA A 32 -2.92 6.51 -6.05
C ALA A 32 -2.53 7.31 -7.30
N PHE A 33 -3.39 8.21 -7.78
CA PHE A 33 -3.10 9.01 -8.97
C PHE A 33 -2.13 10.17 -8.71
N ASP A 34 -1.89 10.50 -7.44
CA ASP A 34 -0.99 11.56 -7.00
C ASP A 34 0.31 11.01 -6.39
N ALA A 35 0.31 9.75 -5.98
CA ALA A 35 1.50 9.05 -5.54
C ALA A 35 2.48 8.86 -6.69
N GLY A 36 3.75 8.64 -6.36
CA GLY A 36 4.80 8.44 -7.33
C GLY A 36 5.83 7.44 -6.84
N TRP A 37 7.02 7.54 -7.39
CA TRP A 37 8.19 6.78 -6.97
C TRP A 37 9.42 7.66 -6.93
N LYS A 38 9.97 7.87 -5.73
CA LYS A 38 11.17 8.71 -5.53
C LYS A 38 11.05 10.10 -6.19
N GLY A 39 9.88 10.71 -6.02
CA GLY A 39 9.57 12.03 -6.56
C GLY A 39 9.17 12.07 -8.03
N GLN A 40 9.08 10.93 -8.71
CA GLN A 40 8.60 10.84 -10.10
C GLN A 40 7.17 10.35 -10.15
N LYS A 41 6.34 10.97 -10.98
CA LYS A 41 4.98 10.47 -11.24
C LYS A 41 5.04 9.16 -12.02
N THR A 42 4.23 8.20 -11.60
CA THR A 42 4.10 6.89 -12.27
C THR A 42 2.71 6.66 -12.85
N CYS A 43 1.74 7.50 -12.50
CA CYS A 43 0.40 7.49 -13.07
C CYS A 43 0.08 8.81 -13.76
N GLU A 44 -0.65 8.72 -14.86
CA GLU A 44 -1.18 9.82 -15.66
C GLU A 44 -2.70 9.79 -15.63
N LEU A 45 -3.34 10.89 -15.21
CA LEU A 45 -4.79 11.04 -15.30
C LEU A 45 -5.18 11.21 -16.77
N MET A 46 -5.91 10.25 -17.30
CA MET A 46 -6.34 10.22 -18.69
C MET A 46 -7.69 10.91 -18.92
N TYR A 47 -8.58 10.78 -17.93
CA TYR A 47 -9.93 11.30 -17.99
C TYR A 47 -10.50 11.48 -16.58
N GLU A 48 -11.28 12.52 -16.37
CA GLU A 48 -12.12 12.66 -15.20
C GLU A 48 -13.37 13.51 -15.47
N ASN A 49 -14.42 13.19 -14.74
CA ASN A 49 -15.64 14.00 -14.63
C ASN A 49 -16.23 13.86 -13.21
N GLU A 50 -17.48 14.30 -13.01
CA GLU A 50 -18.15 14.22 -11.70
C GLU A 50 -18.37 12.77 -11.20
N SER A 51 -18.38 11.79 -12.10
CA SER A 51 -18.73 10.40 -11.80
C SER A 51 -17.54 9.43 -11.77
N VAL A 52 -16.45 9.74 -12.48
CA VAL A 52 -15.34 8.79 -12.66
C VAL A 52 -14.00 9.49 -12.87
N ARG A 53 -12.94 8.83 -12.40
CA ARG A 53 -11.54 9.14 -12.74
C ARG A 53 -10.92 7.93 -13.43
N VAL A 54 -10.12 8.16 -14.46
CA VAL A 54 -9.40 7.13 -15.21
C VAL A 54 -7.94 7.53 -15.30
N ALA A 55 -7.05 6.66 -14.85
CA ALA A 55 -5.61 6.87 -14.92
C ALA A 55 -4.90 5.68 -15.55
N ARG A 56 -3.79 5.95 -16.22
CA ARG A 56 -2.83 4.93 -16.66
C ARG A 56 -1.59 5.00 -15.78
N CYS A 57 -1.16 3.86 -15.25
CA CYS A 57 0.05 3.73 -14.46
C CYS A 57 1.07 2.86 -15.21
N ILE A 58 2.36 3.24 -15.17
CA ILE A 58 3.45 2.60 -15.89
C ILE A 58 4.61 2.40 -14.93
N PHE A 59 5.09 1.17 -14.81
CA PHE A 59 6.17 0.78 -13.91
C PHE A 59 7.24 -0.02 -14.67
N PRO A 60 8.31 0.63 -15.14
CA PRO A 60 9.51 -0.06 -15.60
C PRO A 60 10.11 -0.93 -14.48
N PRO A 61 11.02 -1.88 -14.80
CA PRO A 61 11.74 -2.67 -13.81
C PRO A 61 12.37 -1.80 -12.70
N GLY A 62 12.14 -2.17 -11.45
CA GLY A 62 12.63 -1.45 -10.27
C GLY A 62 11.87 -0.16 -9.92
N ILE A 63 10.91 0.25 -10.73
CA ILE A 63 10.05 1.40 -10.44
C ILE A 63 8.79 0.89 -9.75
N GLY A 64 8.31 1.68 -8.81
CA GLY A 64 7.16 1.31 -8.01
C GLY A 64 6.17 2.46 -7.84
N HIS A 65 5.36 2.28 -6.85
CA HIS A 65 4.34 3.21 -6.41
C HIS A 65 4.43 3.28 -4.88
N GLU A 66 4.89 4.39 -4.35
CA GLU A 66 5.05 4.57 -2.91
C GLU A 66 3.72 4.35 -2.19
N LYS A 67 3.77 4.11 -0.90
CA LYS A 67 2.58 3.81 -0.10
C LYS A 67 1.48 4.86 -0.34
N HIS A 68 0.34 4.40 -0.77
CA HIS A 68 -0.79 5.21 -1.21
C HIS A 68 -2.11 4.50 -0.92
N TYR A 69 -3.22 5.20 -1.15
CA TYR A 69 -4.54 4.58 -1.11
C TYR A 69 -5.25 4.64 -2.46
N HIS A 70 -6.11 3.65 -2.69
CA HIS A 70 -7.14 3.66 -3.73
C HIS A 70 -8.52 3.69 -3.09
N ASN A 71 -9.47 4.37 -3.71
CA ASN A 71 -10.89 4.11 -3.49
C ASN A 71 -11.33 2.83 -4.23
N PRO A 72 -12.58 2.37 -4.08
CA PRO A 72 -13.11 1.28 -4.90
C PRO A 72 -12.83 1.51 -6.38
N HIS A 73 -12.30 0.50 -7.08
CA HIS A 73 -11.85 0.66 -8.45
C HIS A 73 -11.86 -0.64 -9.24
N PHE A 74 -11.80 -0.50 -10.56
CA PHE A 74 -11.51 -1.55 -11.51
C PHE A 74 -10.16 -1.27 -12.17
N GLY A 75 -9.32 -2.30 -12.30
CA GLY A 75 -8.03 -2.24 -12.99
C GLY A 75 -7.99 -3.18 -14.19
N TYR A 76 -7.35 -2.73 -15.27
CA TYR A 76 -7.13 -3.50 -16.47
C TYR A 76 -5.67 -3.45 -16.90
N VAL A 77 -5.05 -4.61 -17.07
CA VAL A 77 -3.62 -4.76 -17.38
C VAL A 77 -3.40 -4.56 -18.88
N LEU A 78 -2.58 -3.57 -19.23
CA LEU A 78 -2.12 -3.34 -20.60
C LEU A 78 -0.88 -4.19 -20.90
N GLU A 79 0.10 -4.15 -19.99
CA GLU A 79 1.35 -4.92 -20.07
C GLU A 79 1.55 -5.65 -18.75
N GLY A 80 1.66 -6.97 -18.84
CA GLY A 80 1.85 -7.83 -17.66
C GLY A 80 3.26 -7.72 -17.10
N GLY A 81 3.42 -8.12 -15.84
CA GLY A 81 4.70 -8.13 -15.16
C GLY A 81 4.58 -8.70 -13.76
N THR A 82 5.65 -8.61 -12.99
CA THR A 82 5.72 -9.14 -11.62
C THR A 82 5.93 -8.01 -10.63
N LEU A 83 4.99 -7.86 -9.72
CA LEU A 83 4.99 -6.84 -8.67
C LEU A 83 5.20 -7.46 -7.29
N SER A 84 6.02 -6.83 -6.46
CA SER A 84 5.92 -6.98 -5.00
C SER A 84 4.91 -5.96 -4.49
N ILE A 85 3.93 -6.43 -3.73
CA ILE A 85 2.91 -5.59 -3.10
C ILE A 85 3.02 -5.74 -1.59
N ARG A 86 3.13 -4.61 -0.89
CA ARG A 86 3.18 -4.54 0.58
C ARG A 86 1.96 -3.79 1.11
N ASP A 87 1.22 -4.43 1.99
CA ASP A 87 0.05 -3.87 2.68
C ASP A 87 0.03 -4.27 4.17
N ALA A 88 -1.08 -4.06 4.87
CA ALA A 88 -1.23 -4.44 6.27
C ALA A 88 -1.12 -5.95 6.52
N GLY A 89 -1.38 -6.79 5.52
CA GLY A 89 -1.24 -8.24 5.57
C GLY A 89 0.19 -8.74 5.33
N GLY A 90 1.12 -7.86 5.00
CA GLY A 90 2.52 -8.18 4.71
C GLY A 90 2.89 -7.94 3.25
N GLU A 91 3.93 -8.61 2.80
CA GLU A 91 4.45 -8.53 1.43
C GLU A 91 4.11 -9.79 0.64
N ARG A 92 3.67 -9.61 -0.60
CA ARG A 92 3.39 -10.71 -1.53
C ARG A 92 3.85 -10.38 -2.94
N THR A 93 4.17 -11.40 -3.71
CA THR A 93 4.45 -11.29 -5.15
C THR A 93 3.18 -11.57 -5.93
N VAL A 94 2.89 -10.69 -6.90
CA VAL A 94 1.74 -10.81 -7.82
C VAL A 94 2.27 -10.76 -9.23
N THR A 95 1.93 -11.77 -10.05
CA THR A 95 2.20 -11.76 -11.50
C THR A 95 0.90 -11.44 -12.22
N THR A 96 0.96 -10.47 -13.11
CA THR A 96 -0.16 -10.04 -13.96
C THR A 96 0.14 -10.35 -15.41
N GLU A 97 -0.90 -10.61 -16.18
CA GLU A 97 -0.81 -10.83 -17.62
C GLU A 97 -1.59 -9.74 -18.37
N ALA A 98 -1.16 -9.43 -19.60
CA ALA A 98 -1.89 -8.52 -20.46
C ALA A 98 -3.34 -8.98 -20.66
N ASN A 99 -4.27 -8.06 -20.69
CA ASN A 99 -5.72 -8.28 -20.70
C ASN A 99 -6.31 -8.88 -19.40
N GLY A 100 -5.51 -9.07 -18.37
CA GLY A 100 -6.00 -9.39 -17.04
C GLY A 100 -6.72 -8.19 -16.42
N SER A 101 -7.57 -8.45 -15.44
CA SER A 101 -8.28 -7.40 -14.72
C SER A 101 -8.52 -7.78 -13.26
N TRP A 102 -8.78 -6.77 -12.44
CA TRP A 102 -9.19 -6.94 -11.05
C TRP A 102 -10.16 -5.84 -10.65
N SER A 103 -10.83 -6.02 -9.53
CA SER A 103 -11.63 -4.96 -8.93
C SER A 103 -11.58 -5.06 -7.41
N THR A 104 -11.76 -3.93 -6.76
CA THR A 104 -11.97 -3.86 -5.32
C THR A 104 -13.20 -3.03 -5.03
N ALA A 105 -14.02 -3.48 -4.07
CA ALA A 105 -15.20 -2.77 -3.61
C ALA A 105 -14.91 -1.85 -2.42
N GLU A 106 -13.70 -1.89 -1.88
CA GLU A 106 -13.30 -1.15 -0.69
C GLU A 106 -12.05 -0.31 -0.95
N ARG A 107 -11.83 0.66 -0.07
CA ARG A 107 -10.58 1.42 -0.05
C ARG A 107 -9.43 0.49 0.33
N THR A 108 -8.37 0.52 -0.45
CA THR A 108 -7.14 -0.25 -0.21
C THR A 108 -5.95 0.67 0.02
N VAL A 109 -4.99 0.21 0.82
CA VAL A 109 -3.73 0.89 1.10
C VAL A 109 -2.59 -0.08 0.86
N HIS A 110 -1.67 0.27 -0.03
CA HIS A 110 -0.49 -0.54 -0.30
C HIS A 110 0.67 0.27 -0.91
N GLU A 111 1.82 -0.37 -0.99
CA GLU A 111 2.96 -0.01 -1.82
C GLU A 111 3.14 -1.10 -2.85
N ALA A 112 3.54 -0.77 -4.07
CA ALA A 112 3.84 -1.73 -5.12
C ALA A 112 5.18 -1.41 -5.78
N VAL A 113 5.96 -2.43 -6.16
CA VAL A 113 7.23 -2.29 -6.88
C VAL A 113 7.30 -3.32 -7.98
N ASN A 114 7.66 -2.92 -9.20
CA ASN A 114 7.95 -3.87 -10.27
C ASN A 114 9.30 -4.56 -9.99
N ILE A 115 9.23 -5.84 -9.64
CA ILE A 115 10.39 -6.69 -9.38
C ILE A 115 10.72 -7.62 -10.56
N GLY A 116 9.98 -7.49 -11.67
CA GLY A 116 10.20 -8.23 -12.91
C GLY A 116 11.22 -7.55 -13.82
N GLU A 117 11.41 -8.12 -15.00
CA GLU A 117 12.37 -7.67 -16.01
C GLU A 117 11.74 -6.84 -17.14
N THR A 118 10.42 -6.76 -17.17
CA THR A 118 9.65 -6.02 -18.19
C THR A 118 8.82 -4.92 -17.54
N THR A 119 8.51 -3.88 -18.31
CA THR A 119 7.55 -2.85 -17.89
C THR A 119 6.18 -3.50 -17.66
N THR A 120 5.53 -3.16 -16.54
CA THR A 120 4.12 -3.43 -16.34
C THR A 120 3.32 -2.14 -16.41
N SER A 121 2.15 -2.19 -17.00
CA SER A 121 1.26 -1.03 -17.10
C SER A 121 -0.20 -1.44 -17.04
N TYR A 122 -1.02 -0.55 -16.48
CA TYR A 122 -2.44 -0.79 -16.33
C TYR A 122 -3.25 0.51 -16.32
N VAL A 123 -4.52 0.38 -16.64
CA VAL A 123 -5.53 1.45 -16.48
C VAL A 123 -6.34 1.18 -15.23
N ILE A 124 -6.57 2.21 -14.44
CA ILE A 124 -7.48 2.19 -13.29
C ILE A 124 -8.68 3.07 -13.59
N VAL A 125 -9.86 2.52 -13.39
CA VAL A 125 -11.14 3.22 -13.45
C VAL A 125 -11.70 3.30 -12.04
N GLU A 126 -11.81 4.50 -11.50
CA GLU A 126 -12.25 4.76 -10.13
C GLU A 126 -13.54 5.59 -10.15
N PRO A 127 -14.69 4.99 -9.78
CA PRO A 127 -15.92 5.74 -9.59
C PRO A 127 -15.75 6.79 -8.47
N ARG A 128 -16.28 7.98 -8.66
CA ARG A 128 -16.38 8.96 -7.58
C ARG A 128 -17.53 8.56 -6.65
N ILE A 129 -17.20 8.32 -5.39
CA ILE A 129 -18.20 8.06 -4.37
C ILE A 129 -18.83 9.42 -4.01
N GLN A 130 -20.13 9.52 -4.21
CA GLN A 130 -20.92 10.67 -3.79
C GLN A 130 -21.27 10.59 -2.31
#